data_bc45a1c0c105f5a5b26dfd44ffe89d17
#
_entry.id   bc45a1c0c105f5a5b26dfd44ffe89d17
#
_cell.length_a   1.000
_cell.length_b   1.000
_cell.length_c   1.000
_cell.angle_alpha   90.00
_cell.angle_beta   90.00
_cell.angle_gamma   90.00
#
_symmetry.space_group_name_H-M   'P 1'
#
loop_
_entity.id
_entity.type
_entity.pdbx_description
1 polymer ?
#
loop_
_entity_poly.entity_id
_entity_poly.type
_entity_poly.pdbx_seq_one_letter_code
_entity_poly.pdbx_strand_id
1 'polypeptide(L)'
;MNEETINHVLWKMSDHLDNSQMVKLRSTLEESLQGEEEDTPEKSSEELLDLFLTTKRLEGRSEKTLRQYRITLSKLFECVGKNVCVMNTEDIRVFLMRYQAERAVTKATIDNIRRTLSSYFKWLEDENYIYKSPMRRIYKIKTILSIKETYADEDLERLRDDCEELRNLAIIDILNSTGMRVGELERLDIDDVDFDERECIVLGKGEKERVVYFDARTKLHLMKYQHHGQTRNRRCS
;
A
#
# COMPACT_ATOMS: atom_id res chain seq x y z
N MET A 1 35.69 20.98 -8.36
CA MET A 1 36.68 20.49 -7.38
C MET A 1 36.21 20.53 -5.95
N ASN A 2 35.46 21.55 -5.53
CA ASN A 2 34.92 21.63 -4.15
C ASN A 2 33.83 20.62 -3.84
N GLU A 3 32.90 20.35 -4.77
CA GLU A 3 31.76 19.47 -4.55
C GLU A 3 32.14 17.98 -4.39
N GLU A 4 33.13 17.51 -5.17
CA GLU A 4 33.69 16.15 -5.03
C GLU A 4 34.36 15.97 -3.66
N THR A 5 35.04 17.00 -3.18
CA THR A 5 35.71 16.98 -1.88
C THR A 5 34.69 16.97 -0.74
N ILE A 6 33.65 17.79 -0.83
CA ILE A 6 32.52 17.80 0.14
C ILE A 6 31.88 16.43 0.19
N ASN A 7 31.48 15.89 -0.96
CA ASN A 7 30.82 14.58 -1.06
C ASN A 7 31.71 13.44 -0.50
N HIS A 8 33.02 13.51 -0.72
CA HIS A 8 33.94 12.53 -0.16
C HIS A 8 34.02 12.60 1.38
N VAL A 9 34.05 13.81 1.96
CA VAL A 9 34.04 14.01 3.42
C VAL A 9 32.74 13.49 4.00
N LEU A 10 31.60 13.86 3.40
CA LEU A 10 30.27 13.46 3.84
C LEU A 10 30.13 11.92 3.79
N TRP A 11 30.63 11.30 2.70
CA TRP A 11 30.58 9.84 2.61
C TRP A 11 31.40 9.16 3.72
N LYS A 12 32.58 9.65 4.04
CA LYS A 12 33.39 9.11 5.15
C LYS A 12 32.75 9.31 6.51
N MET A 13 32.02 10.38 6.71
CA MET A 13 31.35 10.70 7.99
C MET A 13 29.95 10.05 8.13
N SER A 14 29.40 9.50 7.07
CA SER A 14 28.02 8.95 7.03
C SER A 14 27.77 7.81 8.03
N ASP A 15 28.80 7.08 8.44
CA ASP A 15 28.68 6.01 9.43
C ASP A 15 28.75 6.49 10.89
N HIS A 16 29.19 7.72 11.10
CA HIS A 16 29.43 8.29 12.43
C HIS A 16 28.39 9.34 12.83
N LEU A 17 27.77 10.03 11.86
CA LEU A 17 26.85 11.13 12.07
C LEU A 17 25.40 10.74 11.71
N ASP A 18 24.43 11.38 12.36
CA ASP A 18 23.01 11.31 11.95
C ASP A 18 22.71 12.32 10.82
N ASN A 19 21.49 12.24 10.24
CA ASN A 19 21.12 13.10 9.12
C ASN A 19 21.16 14.59 9.48
N SER A 20 20.76 14.98 10.71
CA SER A 20 20.79 16.38 11.17
C SER A 20 22.23 16.90 11.28
N GLN A 21 23.14 16.07 11.80
CA GLN A 21 24.55 16.40 11.90
C GLN A 21 25.21 16.44 10.53
N MET A 22 24.83 15.56 9.60
CA MET A 22 25.31 15.55 8.23
C MET A 22 24.91 16.81 7.44
N VAL A 23 23.66 17.28 7.63
CA VAL A 23 23.19 18.54 7.04
C VAL A 23 24.02 19.72 7.55
N LYS A 24 24.27 19.79 8.88
CA LYS A 24 25.13 20.84 9.47
C LYS A 24 26.56 20.77 8.96
N LEU A 25 27.13 19.55 8.85
CA LEU A 25 28.47 19.38 8.34
C LEU A 25 28.58 19.87 6.89
N ARG A 26 27.56 19.54 6.07
CA ARG A 26 27.50 20.00 4.68
C ARG A 26 27.46 21.52 4.60
N SER A 27 26.53 22.17 5.28
CA SER A 27 26.42 23.63 5.27
C SER A 27 27.72 24.30 5.73
N THR A 28 28.35 23.79 6.80
CA THR A 28 29.63 24.31 7.28
C THR A 28 30.74 24.14 6.25
N LEU A 29 30.78 23.00 5.54
CA LEU A 29 31.81 22.80 4.49
C LEU A 29 31.51 23.67 3.27
N GLU A 30 30.27 23.84 2.88
CA GLU A 30 29.85 24.74 1.80
C GLU A 30 30.20 26.19 2.12
N GLU A 31 29.86 26.68 3.32
CA GLU A 31 30.24 28.02 3.81
C GLU A 31 31.77 28.24 3.86
N SER A 32 32.52 27.19 4.21
CA SER A 32 33.98 27.29 4.34
C SER A 32 34.72 27.20 3.01
N LEU A 33 34.13 26.52 2.03
CA LEU A 33 34.78 26.19 0.75
C LEU A 33 34.21 26.95 -0.46
N GLN A 34 33.04 27.55 -0.33
CA GLN A 34 32.38 28.32 -1.37
C GLN A 34 32.01 29.69 -0.81
N GLY A 35 32.58 30.73 -1.38
CA GLY A 35 32.04 32.06 -1.25
C GLY A 35 30.76 32.11 -2.11
N GLU A 36 29.63 32.42 -1.49
CA GLU A 36 28.34 32.74 -2.09
C GLU A 36 27.88 31.86 -3.27
N GLU A 37 27.25 30.70 -2.99
CA GLU A 37 26.30 30.06 -3.91
C GLU A 37 24.92 30.04 -3.28
N GLU A 38 23.90 30.35 -4.12
CA GLU A 38 22.50 30.49 -3.79
C GLU A 38 21.97 29.31 -2.97
N ASP A 39 21.32 29.65 -1.87
CA ASP A 39 20.51 28.78 -1.03
C ASP A 39 19.40 28.15 -1.90
N THR A 40 19.64 26.95 -2.42
CA THR A 40 18.55 26.19 -3.04
C THR A 40 17.56 25.87 -1.93
N PRO A 41 16.33 26.38 -1.99
CA PRO A 41 15.37 26.22 -0.90
C PRO A 41 15.19 24.73 -0.60
N GLU A 42 15.48 24.36 0.64
CA GLU A 42 15.33 22.99 1.13
C GLU A 42 13.87 22.54 0.92
N LYS A 43 13.66 21.54 0.05
CA LYS A 43 12.31 21.09 -0.29
C LYS A 43 11.54 20.70 0.97
N SER A 44 10.29 21.10 1.01
CA SER A 44 9.39 20.73 2.11
C SER A 44 9.11 19.22 2.10
N SER A 45 8.68 18.68 3.24
CA SER A 45 8.30 17.27 3.36
C SER A 45 7.15 16.91 2.41
N GLU A 46 6.24 17.84 2.14
CA GLU A 46 5.11 17.71 1.23
C GLU A 46 5.55 17.65 -0.24
N GLU A 47 6.48 18.50 -0.64
CA GLU A 47 7.04 18.48 -2.00
C GLU A 47 7.79 17.16 -2.26
N LEU A 48 8.58 16.69 -1.29
CA LEU A 48 9.26 15.40 -1.39
C LEU A 48 8.27 14.23 -1.43
N LEU A 49 7.16 14.32 -0.72
CA LEU A 49 6.08 13.33 -0.80
C LEU A 49 5.46 13.28 -2.20
N ASP A 50 5.17 14.43 -2.79
CA ASP A 50 4.57 14.48 -4.14
C ASP A 50 5.54 13.95 -5.21
N LEU A 51 6.82 14.23 -5.11
CA LEU A 51 7.87 13.65 -5.97
C LEU A 51 7.94 12.13 -5.81
N PHE A 52 7.95 11.63 -4.59
CA PHE A 52 7.93 10.19 -4.30
C PHE A 52 6.71 9.51 -4.92
N LEU A 53 5.51 10.07 -4.72
CA LEU A 53 4.28 9.50 -5.29
C LEU A 53 4.29 9.50 -6.81
N THR A 54 4.85 10.53 -7.43
CA THR A 54 5.03 10.62 -8.89
C THR A 54 5.98 9.52 -9.38
N THR A 55 7.13 9.35 -8.72
CA THR A 55 8.09 8.27 -9.02
C THR A 55 7.41 6.89 -8.90
N LYS A 56 6.67 6.66 -7.81
CA LYS A 56 5.97 5.38 -7.58
C LYS A 56 4.83 5.14 -8.56
N ARG A 57 4.19 6.18 -9.08
CA ARG A 57 3.21 6.08 -10.17
C ARG A 57 3.87 5.65 -11.48
N LEU A 58 5.01 6.23 -11.83
CA LEU A 58 5.81 5.83 -13.01
C LEU A 58 6.32 4.38 -12.89
N GLU A 59 6.62 3.91 -11.67
CA GLU A 59 6.95 2.52 -11.39
C GLU A 59 5.74 1.56 -11.50
N GLY A 60 4.55 2.03 -11.85
CA GLY A 60 3.34 1.21 -12.02
C GLY A 60 2.63 0.85 -10.71
N ARG A 61 2.79 1.61 -9.63
CA ARG A 61 2.04 1.38 -8.40
C ARG A 61 0.58 1.82 -8.57
N SER A 62 -0.34 0.98 -8.07
CA SER A 62 -1.78 1.28 -8.12
C SER A 62 -2.14 2.54 -7.32
N GLU A 63 -3.16 3.29 -7.77
CA GLU A 63 -3.66 4.49 -7.08
C GLU A 63 -4.08 4.20 -5.63
N LYS A 64 -4.59 3.00 -5.34
CA LYS A 64 -4.89 2.55 -3.98
C LYS A 64 -3.61 2.51 -3.11
N THR A 65 -2.50 2.03 -3.64
CA THR A 65 -1.19 2.00 -2.95
C THR A 65 -0.65 3.40 -2.74
N LEU A 66 -0.73 4.27 -3.76
CA LEU A 66 -0.29 5.67 -3.68
C LEU A 66 -1.08 6.45 -2.64
N ARG A 67 -2.40 6.26 -2.59
CA ARG A 67 -3.26 6.86 -1.54
C ARG A 67 -2.85 6.39 -0.14
N GLN A 68 -2.55 5.10 0.03
CA GLN A 68 -2.08 4.57 1.31
C GLN A 68 -0.72 5.15 1.72
N TYR A 69 0.20 5.34 0.77
CA TYR A 69 1.48 6.01 1.01
C TYR A 69 1.26 7.44 1.49
N ARG A 70 0.45 8.23 0.77
CA ARG A 70 0.12 9.60 1.15
C ARG A 70 -0.45 9.67 2.57
N ILE A 71 -1.48 8.90 2.89
CA ILE A 71 -2.11 8.90 4.22
C ILE A 71 -1.09 8.56 5.32
N THR A 72 -0.23 7.59 5.10
CA THR A 72 0.74 7.16 6.10
C THR A 72 1.83 8.21 6.34
N LEU A 73 2.36 8.81 5.26
CA LEU A 73 3.44 9.78 5.32
C LEU A 73 2.96 11.13 5.84
N SER A 74 1.77 11.62 5.44
CA SER A 74 1.20 12.84 6.02
C SER A 74 1.02 12.72 7.54
N LYS A 75 0.57 11.56 8.04
CA LYS A 75 0.48 11.32 9.49
C LYS A 75 1.84 11.32 10.20
N LEU A 76 2.89 10.82 9.54
CA LEU A 76 4.24 10.91 10.08
C LEU A 76 4.64 12.38 10.22
N PHE A 77 4.43 13.19 9.18
CA PHE A 77 4.81 14.62 9.17
C PHE A 77 4.06 15.42 10.25
N GLU A 78 2.74 15.20 10.36
CA GLU A 78 1.92 15.80 11.42
C GLU A 78 2.39 15.40 12.82
N CYS A 79 2.74 14.14 13.04
CA CYS A 79 3.12 13.64 14.36
C CYS A 79 4.51 14.12 14.80
N VAL A 80 5.47 14.17 13.86
CA VAL A 80 6.87 14.50 14.16
C VAL A 80 7.11 16.01 14.10
N GLY A 81 6.46 16.74 13.18
CA GLY A 81 6.56 18.19 13.05
C GLY A 81 7.95 18.70 12.62
N LYS A 82 8.78 17.84 12.04
CA LYS A 82 10.12 18.16 11.52
C LYS A 82 10.17 17.92 10.02
N ASN A 83 11.06 18.63 9.30
CA ASN A 83 11.37 18.27 7.92
C ASN A 83 11.88 16.82 7.87
N VAL A 84 11.42 16.06 6.87
CA VAL A 84 11.73 14.63 6.72
C VAL A 84 13.22 14.37 6.55
N CYS A 85 13.96 15.31 5.98
CA CYS A 85 15.41 15.19 5.79
C CYS A 85 16.21 15.18 7.09
N VAL A 86 15.68 15.75 8.17
CA VAL A 86 16.34 15.78 9.48
C VAL A 86 15.75 14.79 10.49
N MET A 87 14.77 13.97 10.08
CA MET A 87 14.19 12.94 10.94
C MET A 87 15.22 11.84 11.24
N ASN A 88 15.29 11.43 12.48
CA ASN A 88 16.18 10.37 12.95
C ASN A 88 15.40 9.07 13.28
N THR A 89 16.13 8.01 13.64
CA THR A 89 15.54 6.71 13.97
C THR A 89 14.59 6.78 15.18
N GLU A 90 14.87 7.63 16.15
CA GLU A 90 14.03 7.77 17.36
C GLU A 90 12.70 8.44 17.04
N ASP A 91 12.68 9.46 16.20
CA ASP A 91 11.46 10.12 15.74
C ASP A 91 10.50 9.06 15.12
N ILE A 92 11.04 8.15 14.31
CA ILE A 92 10.25 7.08 13.68
C ILE A 92 9.75 6.05 14.71
N ARG A 93 10.57 5.67 15.68
CA ARG A 93 10.16 4.75 16.76
C ARG A 93 9.01 5.35 17.58
N VAL A 94 9.15 6.60 17.98
CA VAL A 94 8.11 7.32 18.74
C VAL A 94 6.81 7.38 17.94
N PHE A 95 6.87 7.70 16.64
CA PHE A 95 5.71 7.71 15.76
C PHE A 95 5.02 6.32 15.71
N LEU A 96 5.77 5.24 15.48
CA LEU A 96 5.20 3.89 15.41
C LEU A 96 4.55 3.47 16.73
N MET A 97 5.18 3.79 17.86
CA MET A 97 4.64 3.50 19.20
C MET A 97 3.34 4.29 19.47
N ARG A 98 3.33 5.60 19.19
CA ARG A 98 2.13 6.44 19.35
C ARG A 98 0.99 5.95 18.46
N TYR A 99 1.28 5.67 17.19
CA TYR A 99 0.29 5.18 16.24
C TYR A 99 -0.35 3.86 16.71
N GLN A 100 0.45 2.97 17.29
CA GLN A 100 -0.05 1.70 17.85
C GLN A 100 -0.94 1.93 19.08
N ALA A 101 -0.52 2.79 20.00
CA ALA A 101 -1.23 3.05 21.25
C ALA A 101 -2.58 3.76 21.02
N GLU A 102 -2.58 4.83 20.18
CA GLU A 102 -3.77 5.65 19.96
C GLU A 102 -4.86 4.95 19.17
N ARG A 103 -4.49 4.04 18.26
CA ARG A 103 -5.43 3.39 17.34
C ARG A 103 -5.71 1.93 17.64
N ALA A 104 -5.09 1.37 18.67
CA ALA A 104 -5.20 -0.04 19.07
C ALA A 104 -5.02 -1.01 17.88
N VAL A 105 -4.13 -0.66 16.93
CA VAL A 105 -3.93 -1.44 15.70
C VAL A 105 -3.05 -2.67 15.96
N THR A 106 -3.22 -3.67 15.10
CA THR A 106 -2.45 -4.91 15.19
C THR A 106 -0.97 -4.70 14.82
N LYS A 107 -0.10 -5.60 15.31
CA LYS A 107 1.32 -5.63 14.91
C LYS A 107 1.51 -5.74 13.39
N ALA A 108 0.62 -6.44 12.69
CA ALA A 108 0.65 -6.55 11.24
C ALA A 108 0.41 -5.18 10.56
N THR A 109 -0.50 -4.38 11.09
CA THR A 109 -0.75 -3.01 10.60
C THR A 109 0.48 -2.14 10.80
N ILE A 110 1.13 -2.21 11.97
CA ILE A 110 2.37 -1.45 12.24
C ILE A 110 3.50 -1.90 11.31
N ASP A 111 3.65 -3.21 11.03
CA ASP A 111 4.66 -3.66 10.06
C ASP A 111 4.37 -3.17 8.63
N ASN A 112 3.11 -3.03 8.23
CA ASN A 112 2.75 -2.43 6.94
C ASN A 112 3.12 -0.94 6.88
N ILE A 113 2.87 -0.18 7.96
CA ILE A 113 3.31 1.22 8.08
C ILE A 113 4.83 1.29 7.99
N ARG A 114 5.55 0.48 8.77
CA ARG A 114 7.01 0.39 8.72
C ARG A 114 7.52 0.15 7.29
N ARG A 115 6.87 -0.73 6.51
CA ARG A 115 7.24 -0.99 5.10
C ARG A 115 7.05 0.24 4.22
N THR A 116 5.97 0.99 4.43
CA THR A 116 5.74 2.26 3.71
C THR A 116 6.84 3.26 4.02
N LEU A 117 7.18 3.45 5.31
CA LEU A 117 8.25 4.33 5.74
C LEU A 117 9.61 3.87 5.17
N SER A 118 9.88 2.56 5.21
CA SER A 118 11.12 2.00 4.64
C SER A 118 11.25 2.26 3.14
N SER A 119 10.14 2.18 2.38
CA SER A 119 10.13 2.49 0.95
C SER A 119 10.40 3.98 0.69
N TYR A 120 9.82 4.86 1.49
CA TYR A 120 9.98 6.30 1.35
C TYR A 120 11.39 6.78 1.72
N PHE A 121 11.87 6.41 2.90
CA PHE A 121 13.22 6.81 3.35
C PHE A 121 14.35 6.16 2.52
N LYS A 122 14.09 4.97 1.94
CA LYS A 122 15.03 4.41 0.96
C LYS A 122 15.06 5.25 -0.31
N TRP A 123 13.92 5.66 -0.82
CA TRP A 123 13.85 6.55 -1.99
C TRP A 123 14.56 7.89 -1.72
N LEU A 124 14.35 8.50 -0.55
CA LEU A 124 15.05 9.72 -0.16
C LEU A 124 16.59 9.54 -0.13
N GLU A 125 17.07 8.38 0.33
CA GLU A 125 18.50 8.02 0.34
C GLU A 125 19.01 7.80 -1.10
N ASP A 126 18.26 7.06 -1.92
CA ASP A 126 18.60 6.76 -3.32
C ASP A 126 18.65 8.04 -4.20
N GLU A 127 17.79 9.03 -3.91
CA GLU A 127 17.74 10.35 -4.59
C GLU A 127 18.66 11.42 -3.95
N ASN A 128 19.46 11.03 -2.96
CA ASN A 128 20.39 11.91 -2.24
C ASN A 128 19.75 13.08 -1.45
N TYR A 129 18.45 12.99 -1.11
CA TYR A 129 17.83 13.96 -0.19
C TYR A 129 18.26 13.74 1.26
N ILE A 130 18.66 12.53 1.62
CA ILE A 130 19.26 12.18 2.91
C ILE A 130 20.47 11.30 2.71
N TYR A 131 21.45 11.42 3.58
CA TYR A 131 22.68 10.61 3.51
C TYR A 131 22.47 9.16 3.97
N LYS A 132 21.56 8.97 4.92
CA LYS A 132 21.34 7.66 5.54
C LYS A 132 19.90 7.51 6.02
N SER A 133 19.26 6.46 5.59
CA SER A 133 17.88 6.17 5.99
C SER A 133 17.78 5.88 7.49
N PRO A 134 16.91 6.58 8.24
CA PRO A 134 16.64 6.31 9.65
C PRO A 134 15.99 4.93 9.87
N MET A 135 15.48 4.30 8.80
CA MET A 135 14.86 2.99 8.86
C MET A 135 15.84 1.82 8.98
N ARG A 136 17.15 2.03 8.78
CA ARG A 136 18.17 0.96 8.82
C ARG A 136 18.18 0.17 10.13
N ARG A 137 17.84 0.80 11.25
CA ARG A 137 17.78 0.20 12.60
C ARG A 137 16.37 -0.16 13.06
N ILE A 138 15.38 -0.15 12.15
CA ILE A 138 13.98 -0.50 12.44
C ILE A 138 13.64 -1.80 11.69
N TYR A 139 13.76 -2.90 12.39
CA TYR A 139 13.58 -4.24 11.83
C TYR A 139 12.10 -4.62 11.71
N LYS A 140 11.85 -5.68 10.94
CA LYS A 140 10.52 -6.28 10.78
C LYS A 140 9.91 -6.63 12.14
N ILE A 141 8.66 -6.26 12.34
CA ILE A 141 7.91 -6.58 13.55
C ILE A 141 7.44 -8.05 13.45
N LYS A 142 7.80 -8.85 14.45
CA LYS A 142 7.33 -10.24 14.50
C LYS A 142 5.82 -10.26 14.75
N THR A 143 5.08 -10.82 13.81
CA THR A 143 3.65 -11.07 13.93
C THR A 143 3.39 -12.55 14.10
N ILE A 144 2.49 -12.90 15.01
CA ILE A 144 2.04 -14.29 15.15
C ILE A 144 1.06 -14.53 13.99
N LEU A 145 1.31 -15.57 13.22
CA LEU A 145 0.35 -16.08 12.24
C LEU A 145 -0.73 -16.82 13.02
N SER A 146 -1.90 -16.22 13.16
CA SER A 146 -3.08 -16.92 13.65
C SER A 146 -3.75 -17.64 12.47
N ILE A 147 -4.14 -18.88 12.69
CA ILE A 147 -5.05 -19.59 11.79
C ILE A 147 -6.37 -18.85 11.88
N LYS A 148 -6.87 -18.37 10.73
CA LYS A 148 -8.20 -17.77 10.67
C LYS A 148 -9.21 -18.90 10.59
N GLU A 149 -10.25 -18.78 11.39
CA GLU A 149 -11.41 -19.65 11.26
C GLU A 149 -12.03 -19.45 9.88
N THR A 150 -12.36 -20.55 9.24
CA THR A 150 -13.09 -20.58 7.97
C THR A 150 -14.49 -21.07 8.24
N TYR A 151 -15.43 -20.71 7.38
CA TYR A 151 -16.79 -21.26 7.45
C TYR A 151 -16.74 -22.76 7.23
N ALA A 152 -17.50 -23.51 8.03
CA ALA A 152 -17.76 -24.91 7.77
C ALA A 152 -18.78 -25.06 6.62
N ASP A 153 -18.84 -26.22 6.00
CA ASP A 153 -19.77 -26.47 4.88
C ASP A 153 -21.22 -26.28 5.33
N GLU A 154 -21.55 -26.67 6.58
CA GLU A 154 -22.86 -26.49 7.17
C GLU A 154 -23.22 -25.01 7.37
N ASP A 155 -22.25 -24.15 7.68
CA ASP A 155 -22.46 -22.71 7.81
C ASP A 155 -22.77 -22.07 6.46
N LEU A 156 -22.13 -22.55 5.39
CA LEU A 156 -22.42 -22.11 4.02
C LEU A 156 -23.82 -22.53 3.57
N GLU A 157 -24.28 -23.76 3.91
CA GLU A 157 -25.64 -24.20 3.60
C GLU A 157 -26.68 -23.36 4.36
N ARG A 158 -26.48 -23.10 5.66
CA ARG A 158 -27.36 -22.19 6.44
C ARG A 158 -27.41 -20.79 5.82
N LEU A 159 -26.25 -20.24 5.42
CA LEU A 159 -26.18 -18.94 4.78
C LEU A 159 -26.95 -18.89 3.45
N ARG A 160 -27.00 -20.01 2.71
CA ARG A 160 -27.80 -20.16 1.48
C ARG A 160 -29.28 -20.23 1.78
N ASP A 161 -29.68 -21.02 2.79
CA ASP A 161 -31.08 -21.22 3.18
C ASP A 161 -31.70 -19.91 3.71
N ASP A 162 -30.92 -19.11 4.42
CA ASP A 162 -31.36 -17.81 4.96
C ASP A 162 -31.34 -16.68 3.90
N CYS A 163 -30.83 -16.96 2.67
CA CYS A 163 -30.65 -15.94 1.63
C CYS A 163 -31.91 -15.83 0.74
N GLU A 164 -32.75 -14.83 1.01
CA GLU A 164 -33.97 -14.57 0.23
C GLU A 164 -33.71 -13.95 -1.16
N GLU A 165 -32.58 -13.20 -1.31
CA GLU A 165 -32.28 -12.49 -2.54
C GLU A 165 -31.43 -13.32 -3.50
N LEU A 166 -31.92 -13.53 -4.73
CA LEU A 166 -31.18 -14.26 -5.79
C LEU A 166 -29.81 -13.69 -6.10
N ARG A 167 -29.66 -12.36 -6.01
CA ARG A 167 -28.37 -11.69 -6.21
C ARG A 167 -27.35 -12.13 -5.15
N ASN A 168 -27.75 -12.07 -3.88
CA ASN A 168 -26.86 -12.40 -2.77
C ASN A 168 -26.51 -13.90 -2.79
N LEU A 169 -27.47 -14.75 -3.12
CA LEU A 169 -27.23 -16.19 -3.30
C LEU A 169 -26.23 -16.48 -4.42
N ALA A 170 -26.36 -15.81 -5.58
CA ALA A 170 -25.41 -15.93 -6.68
C ALA A 170 -23.99 -15.44 -6.28
N ILE A 171 -23.89 -14.36 -5.47
CA ILE A 171 -22.60 -13.86 -4.95
C ILE A 171 -21.95 -14.89 -4.01
N ILE A 172 -22.71 -15.46 -3.07
CA ILE A 172 -22.21 -16.47 -2.13
C ILE A 172 -21.65 -17.66 -2.90
N ASP A 173 -22.42 -18.17 -3.85
CA ASP A 173 -22.04 -19.37 -4.59
C ASP A 173 -20.84 -19.15 -5.49
N ILE A 174 -20.77 -18.04 -6.24
CA ILE A 174 -19.63 -17.79 -7.12
C ILE A 174 -18.35 -17.56 -6.34
N LEU A 175 -18.41 -16.86 -5.20
CA LEU A 175 -17.25 -16.67 -4.34
C LEU A 175 -16.77 -17.97 -3.72
N ASN A 176 -17.70 -18.82 -3.25
CA ASN A 176 -17.38 -20.10 -2.65
C ASN A 176 -16.82 -21.08 -3.66
N SER A 177 -17.45 -21.20 -4.83
CA SER A 177 -17.10 -22.17 -5.86
C SER A 177 -15.76 -21.85 -6.53
N THR A 178 -15.51 -20.55 -6.83
CA THR A 178 -14.33 -20.12 -7.59
C THR A 178 -13.14 -19.73 -6.73
N GLY A 179 -13.37 -19.35 -5.45
CA GLY A 179 -12.35 -18.76 -4.60
C GLY A 179 -11.80 -17.43 -5.11
N MET A 180 -12.52 -16.74 -6.00
CA MET A 180 -12.12 -15.42 -6.47
C MET A 180 -12.23 -14.38 -5.35
N ARG A 181 -11.48 -13.28 -5.46
CA ARG A 181 -11.59 -12.18 -4.52
C ARG A 181 -12.81 -11.32 -4.79
N VAL A 182 -13.38 -10.72 -3.75
CA VAL A 182 -14.53 -9.80 -3.90
C VAL A 182 -14.24 -8.69 -4.92
N GLY A 183 -13.04 -8.13 -4.94
CA GLY A 183 -12.68 -7.11 -5.93
C GLY A 183 -12.45 -7.62 -7.36
N GLU A 184 -12.34 -8.93 -7.57
CA GLU A 184 -12.34 -9.58 -8.89
C GLU A 184 -13.79 -9.76 -9.34
N LEU A 185 -14.68 -10.21 -8.45
CA LEU A 185 -16.12 -10.31 -8.71
C LEU A 185 -16.76 -8.95 -9.04
N GLU A 186 -16.35 -7.88 -8.36
CA GLU A 186 -16.86 -6.51 -8.60
C GLU A 186 -16.60 -6.03 -10.05
N ARG A 187 -15.55 -6.55 -10.70
CA ARG A 187 -15.14 -6.18 -12.07
C ARG A 187 -15.56 -7.19 -13.11
N LEU A 188 -16.14 -8.32 -12.68
CA LEU A 188 -16.55 -9.38 -13.60
C LEU A 188 -17.80 -8.93 -14.36
N ASP A 189 -17.70 -8.94 -15.68
CA ASP A 189 -18.85 -8.73 -16.55
C ASP A 189 -19.47 -10.06 -16.97
N ILE A 190 -20.69 -10.03 -17.47
CA ILE A 190 -21.42 -11.23 -17.92
C ILE A 190 -20.72 -11.89 -19.11
N ASP A 191 -20.05 -11.06 -19.94
CA ASP A 191 -19.32 -11.54 -21.13
C ASP A 191 -18.03 -12.28 -20.75
N ASP A 192 -17.55 -12.14 -19.50
CA ASP A 192 -16.40 -12.88 -18.95
C ASP A 192 -16.77 -14.28 -18.45
N VAL A 193 -18.08 -14.63 -18.48
CA VAL A 193 -18.59 -15.89 -17.91
C VAL A 193 -19.03 -16.83 -19.01
N ASP A 194 -18.33 -17.97 -19.14
CA ASP A 194 -18.76 -19.09 -19.97
C ASP A 194 -19.63 -20.04 -19.14
N PHE A 195 -20.92 -20.03 -19.43
CA PHE A 195 -21.91 -20.89 -18.76
C PHE A 195 -21.82 -22.35 -19.22
N ASP A 196 -21.34 -22.63 -20.42
CA ASP A 196 -21.27 -23.99 -20.96
C ASP A 196 -20.10 -24.74 -20.35
N GLU A 197 -18.92 -24.14 -20.38
CA GLU A 197 -17.71 -24.70 -19.77
C GLU A 197 -17.66 -24.46 -18.25
N ARG A 198 -18.53 -23.62 -17.70
CA ARG A 198 -18.59 -23.22 -16.27
C ARG A 198 -17.29 -22.60 -15.78
N GLU A 199 -16.79 -21.68 -16.55
CA GLU A 199 -15.58 -20.92 -16.22
C GLU A 199 -15.79 -19.42 -16.36
N CYS A 200 -14.92 -18.64 -15.74
CA CYS A 200 -14.83 -17.22 -15.99
C CYS A 200 -13.39 -16.72 -15.90
N ILE A 201 -13.11 -15.66 -16.66
CA ILE A 201 -11.82 -14.99 -16.66
C ILE A 201 -11.86 -13.88 -15.63
N VAL A 202 -10.94 -13.89 -14.69
CA VAL A 202 -10.84 -12.85 -13.65
C VAL A 202 -9.50 -12.14 -13.68
N LEU A 203 -9.55 -10.82 -13.51
CA LEU A 203 -8.36 -9.96 -13.43
C LEU A 203 -7.82 -9.91 -12.00
N GLY A 204 -6.68 -10.54 -11.79
CA GLY A 204 -5.97 -10.57 -10.51
C GLY A 204 -5.12 -9.33 -10.26
N LYS A 205 -4.32 -9.38 -9.20
CA LYS A 205 -3.38 -8.31 -8.84
C LYS A 205 -2.31 -8.14 -9.93
N GLY A 206 -2.15 -6.92 -10.45
CA GLY A 206 -1.18 -6.59 -11.49
C GLY A 206 -1.67 -6.97 -12.89
N GLU A 207 -3.00 -6.89 -13.11
CA GLU A 207 -3.66 -7.13 -14.40
C GLU A 207 -3.39 -8.52 -15.01
N LYS A 208 -3.12 -9.51 -14.14
CA LYS A 208 -2.94 -10.89 -14.58
C LYS A 208 -4.29 -11.57 -14.66
N GLU A 209 -4.64 -12.02 -15.83
CA GLU A 209 -5.81 -12.85 -16.07
C GLU A 209 -5.58 -14.28 -15.57
N ARG A 210 -6.64 -14.87 -15.03
CA ARG A 210 -6.71 -16.29 -14.74
C ARG A 210 -8.12 -16.81 -14.95
N VAL A 211 -8.21 -18.04 -15.41
CA VAL A 211 -9.46 -18.77 -15.48
C VAL A 211 -9.78 -19.34 -14.10
N VAL A 212 -11.03 -19.25 -13.70
CA VAL A 212 -11.58 -19.89 -12.50
C VAL A 212 -12.85 -20.66 -12.89
N TYR A 213 -13.10 -21.77 -12.21
CA TYR A 213 -14.19 -22.68 -12.52
C TYR A 213 -15.24 -22.64 -11.43
N PHE A 214 -16.53 -22.79 -11.83
CA PHE A 214 -17.64 -22.83 -10.89
C PHE A 214 -18.50 -24.10 -11.09
N ASP A 215 -19.18 -24.48 -10.03
CA ASP A 215 -19.98 -25.69 -10.00
C ASP A 215 -21.37 -25.52 -10.67
N ALA A 216 -22.08 -26.64 -10.81
CA ALA A 216 -23.41 -26.65 -11.43
C ALA A 216 -24.47 -25.86 -10.64
N ARG A 217 -24.35 -25.81 -9.30
CA ARG A 217 -25.24 -25.03 -8.43
C ARG A 217 -25.07 -23.55 -8.72
N THR A 218 -23.84 -23.07 -8.74
CA THR A 218 -23.47 -21.70 -9.07
C THR A 218 -24.00 -21.30 -10.44
N LYS A 219 -23.84 -22.15 -11.48
CA LYS A 219 -24.44 -21.93 -12.81
C LYS A 219 -25.94 -21.65 -12.70
N LEU A 220 -26.68 -22.51 -12.01
CA LEU A 220 -28.13 -22.38 -11.89
C LEU A 220 -28.56 -21.09 -11.19
N HIS A 221 -27.86 -20.68 -10.14
CA HIS A 221 -28.19 -19.46 -9.39
C HIS A 221 -27.81 -18.20 -10.18
N LEU A 222 -26.69 -18.19 -10.88
CA LEU A 222 -26.31 -17.10 -11.78
C LEU A 222 -27.32 -16.92 -12.91
N MET A 223 -27.78 -18.02 -13.56
CA MET A 223 -28.79 -17.97 -14.60
C MET A 223 -30.15 -17.45 -14.06
N LYS A 224 -30.59 -17.90 -12.88
CA LYS A 224 -31.81 -17.38 -12.23
C LYS A 224 -31.71 -15.88 -11.96
N TYR A 225 -30.57 -15.41 -11.45
CA TYR A 225 -30.32 -13.98 -11.19
C TYR A 225 -30.37 -13.18 -12.49
N GLN A 226 -29.70 -13.65 -13.55
CA GLN A 226 -29.68 -12.98 -14.86
C GLN A 226 -31.07 -12.86 -15.46
N HIS A 227 -31.87 -13.92 -15.46
CA HIS A 227 -33.24 -13.90 -15.97
C HIS A 227 -34.14 -12.95 -15.17
N HIS A 228 -33.97 -12.90 -13.84
CA HIS A 228 -34.76 -12.00 -12.99
C HIS A 228 -34.40 -10.51 -13.25
N GLY A 229 -33.13 -10.20 -13.46
CA GLY A 229 -32.65 -8.85 -13.82
C GLY A 229 -33.18 -8.36 -15.17
N GLN A 230 -33.22 -9.22 -16.17
CA GLN A 230 -33.78 -8.89 -17.51
C GLN A 230 -35.28 -8.63 -17.47
N THR A 231 -36.02 -9.37 -16.65
CA THR A 231 -37.48 -9.18 -16.47
C THR A 231 -37.79 -7.85 -15.76
N ARG A 232 -36.93 -7.39 -14.86
CA ARG A 232 -37.10 -6.13 -14.13
C ARG A 232 -36.86 -4.91 -15.03
N ASN A 233 -35.84 -4.97 -15.91
CA ASN A 233 -35.56 -3.91 -16.88
C ASN A 233 -36.64 -3.77 -17.95
N ARG A 234 -37.32 -4.86 -18.34
CA ARG A 234 -38.43 -4.81 -19.32
C ARG A 234 -39.73 -4.26 -18.76
N ARG A 235 -39.89 -4.15 -17.42
CA ARG A 235 -41.08 -3.56 -16.77
C ARG A 235 -40.93 -2.07 -16.45
N CYS A 236 -39.76 -1.50 -16.63
CA CYS A 236 -39.47 -0.07 -16.44
C CYS A 236 -39.30 0.71 -17.75
N SER A 237 -39.56 0.09 -18.89
CA SER A 237 -39.68 0.67 -20.23
C SER A 237 -41.12 0.61 -20.66
#